data_d0902868c41f8c3f549448a19088da28
#
_entry.id   d0902868c41f8c3f549448a19088da28
#
_cell.length_a   1.000
_cell.length_b   1.000
_cell.length_c   1.000
_cell.angle_alpha   90.00
_cell.angle_beta   90.00
_cell.angle_gamma   90.00
#
_symmetry.space_group_name_H-M   'P 1'
#
loop_
_entity.id
_entity.type
_entity.pdbx_description
1 polymer ?
#
loop_
_entity_poly.entity_id
_entity_poly.type
_entity_poly.pdbx_seq_one_letter_code
_entity_poly.pdbx_strand_id
1 'polypeptide(L)'
;MQTSKIIKTAALALIGLAIPVAFYATMMAATQANASGPHESSKMTQTADHFSESGHNIAHLSDEQIQILAKDLTPEERKIILNEGTEAPFCGNLLDNKKDGVYHCRLCKLPLFGSDSKFKSGTGWPSFFTPVDPEHVSTEADNSLGMSREEITCVRCDAHLGHVFPDGPKPTGLRFCVNSASLEFFEDGDTLPMAALPTKTQTAYFAGGCFWGIEDRYAKLDGVLDAVSGFQGGDDSKTPSYEEVCKGTTGHAESVKVVFDPDIVSYGELLSWFFRIHDPTQGNRQGPDVGTQYRSAIYTTSDDQHKEAEAFIAEQQAEGRWSSKKITTELRSAADSKFYLAEAYHQDYYIRNGGTCAAPIYPED
;
A
#
# COMPACT_ATOMS: atom_id res chain seq x y z
N MET A 1 33.73 69.86 30.08
CA MET A 1 33.71 70.35 28.71
C MET A 1 32.87 69.39 27.93
N GLN A 2 31.70 69.90 27.52
CA GLN A 2 30.64 69.26 26.79
C GLN A 2 30.95 69.10 25.31
N THR A 3 30.46 68.09 24.67
CA THR A 3 29.92 68.18 23.33
C THR A 3 28.80 67.16 23.11
N SER A 4 27.63 67.68 23.00
CA SER A 4 26.37 67.10 22.56
C SER A 4 26.47 66.59 21.11
N LYS A 5 25.99 65.39 20.77
CA LYS A 5 25.64 64.98 19.41
C LYS A 5 24.18 64.61 19.31
N ILE A 6 23.49 65.40 18.57
CA ILE A 6 22.09 65.27 18.16
C ILE A 6 21.95 64.05 17.22
N ILE A 7 21.08 63.12 17.55
CA ILE A 7 20.66 62.05 16.66
C ILE A 7 19.30 62.41 16.04
N LYS A 8 19.31 62.57 14.72
CA LYS A 8 18.09 62.79 13.92
C LYS A 8 17.32 61.49 13.74
N THR A 9 16.10 61.44 14.22
CA THR A 9 15.13 60.38 13.95
C THR A 9 14.61 60.47 12.54
N ALA A 10 14.84 59.46 11.69
CA ALA A 10 14.19 59.29 10.40
C ALA A 10 13.02 58.33 10.57
N ALA A 11 11.81 58.83 10.35
CA ALA A 11 10.57 58.05 10.31
C ALA A 11 10.52 57.30 8.97
N LEU A 12 10.55 55.95 9.01
CA LEU A 12 10.22 55.11 7.84
C LEU A 12 8.71 54.86 7.83
N ALA A 13 8.03 55.36 6.83
CA ALA A 13 6.65 55.04 6.55
C ALA A 13 6.52 53.61 6.00
N LEU A 14 5.86 52.71 6.73
CA LEU A 14 5.43 51.41 6.25
C LEU A 14 4.25 51.57 5.31
N ILE A 15 4.51 51.43 4.01
CA ILE A 15 3.45 51.26 3.01
C ILE A 15 3.04 49.79 3.02
N GLY A 16 1.89 49.51 3.61
CA GLY A 16 1.26 48.18 3.56
C GLY A 16 0.76 47.91 2.14
N LEU A 17 1.41 46.99 1.44
CA LEU A 17 0.83 46.39 0.23
C LEU A 17 -0.04 45.21 0.67
N ALA A 18 -1.35 45.43 0.64
CA ALA A 18 -2.33 44.35 0.64
C ALA A 18 -2.27 43.66 -0.73
N ILE A 19 -1.75 42.44 -0.80
CA ILE A 19 -1.82 41.60 -1.99
C ILE A 19 -3.21 40.94 -1.98
N PRO A 20 -4.04 41.15 -3.01
CA PRO A 20 -5.38 40.56 -3.04
C PRO A 20 -5.30 39.05 -3.26
N VAL A 21 -6.14 38.33 -2.50
CA VAL A 21 -6.34 36.87 -2.51
C VAL A 21 -6.67 36.30 -3.92
N ALA A 22 -6.92 37.12 -4.90
CA ALA A 22 -7.22 36.74 -6.29
C ALA A 22 -6.02 36.20 -7.09
N PHE A 23 -4.77 36.29 -6.58
CA PHE A 23 -3.58 35.86 -7.33
C PHE A 23 -3.26 34.39 -7.15
N TYR A 24 -3.81 33.72 -6.11
CA TYR A 24 -3.58 32.28 -5.88
C TYR A 24 -4.44 31.38 -6.77
N ALA A 25 -5.62 31.85 -7.18
CA ALA A 25 -6.50 31.05 -8.04
C ALA A 25 -6.06 31.01 -9.52
N THR A 26 -5.24 31.98 -9.96
CA THR A 26 -4.79 32.08 -11.36
C THR A 26 -3.49 31.31 -11.62
N MET A 27 -2.74 30.94 -10.59
CA MET A 27 -1.51 30.15 -10.76
C MET A 27 -1.77 28.63 -10.88
N MET A 28 -2.95 28.15 -10.39
CA MET A 28 -3.35 26.73 -10.53
C MET A 28 -3.96 26.39 -11.90
N ALA A 29 -4.36 27.40 -12.69
CA ALA A 29 -4.95 27.19 -14.02
C ALA A 29 -3.95 27.18 -15.19
N ALA A 30 -2.65 27.47 -14.94
CA ALA A 30 -1.65 27.62 -15.99
C ALA A 30 -0.75 26.39 -16.20
N THR A 31 -0.92 25.31 -15.43
CA THR A 31 -0.10 24.06 -15.54
C THR A 31 -0.84 22.88 -16.18
N GLN A 32 -2.01 23.10 -16.77
CA GLN A 32 -2.77 22.05 -17.48
C GLN A 32 -2.64 22.04 -19.00
N ALA A 33 -1.66 22.70 -19.57
CA ALA A 33 -1.44 22.66 -21.03
C ALA A 33 -0.04 22.15 -21.33
N ASN A 34 0.00 20.95 -21.98
CA ASN A 34 1.11 20.26 -22.63
C ASN A 34 1.83 19.19 -21.81
N ALA A 35 1.21 18.01 -21.75
CA ALA A 35 1.92 16.73 -21.73
C ALA A 35 1.12 15.71 -22.55
N SER A 36 1.12 15.88 -23.88
CA SER A 36 0.76 14.82 -24.82
C SER A 36 2.06 14.16 -25.28
N GLY A 37 2.66 13.32 -24.41
CA GLY A 37 3.61 12.30 -24.81
C GLY A 37 2.85 10.97 -24.95
N PRO A 38 3.36 9.99 -25.72
CA PRO A 38 2.68 8.71 -25.88
C PRO A 38 2.54 8.04 -24.51
N HIS A 39 1.31 7.74 -24.09
CA HIS A 39 0.99 6.90 -22.96
C HIS A 39 1.59 5.51 -23.21
N GLU A 40 2.76 5.25 -22.64
CA GLU A 40 3.06 3.90 -22.22
C GLU A 40 2.07 3.56 -21.13
N SER A 41 1.18 2.66 -21.46
CA SER A 41 0.26 2.02 -20.53
C SER A 41 1.10 1.18 -19.56
N SER A 42 1.65 1.79 -18.52
CA SER A 42 2.19 1.04 -17.41
C SER A 42 1.02 0.38 -16.71
N LYS A 43 0.93 -0.93 -16.84
CA LYS A 43 0.05 -1.82 -16.10
C LYS A 43 0.30 -1.64 -14.60
N MET A 44 -0.44 -0.76 -13.97
CA MET A 44 -0.60 -0.77 -12.53
C MET A 44 -1.90 -1.52 -12.24
N THR A 45 -1.78 -2.82 -12.03
CA THR A 45 -2.80 -3.56 -11.31
C THR A 45 -2.84 -2.92 -9.92
N GLN A 46 -3.92 -2.20 -9.62
CA GLN A 46 -4.14 -1.56 -8.32
C GLN A 46 -4.44 -2.67 -7.30
N THR A 47 -3.41 -3.33 -6.78
CA THR A 47 -3.53 -4.06 -5.53
C THR A 47 -3.37 -3.04 -4.42
N ALA A 48 -4.50 -2.63 -3.87
CA ALA A 48 -4.59 -1.68 -2.75
C ALA A 48 -4.02 -2.24 -1.45
N ASP A 49 -3.72 -3.52 -1.42
CA ASP A 49 -3.13 -4.24 -0.31
C ASP A 49 -1.81 -4.85 -0.77
N HIS A 50 -0.72 -4.39 -0.19
CA HIS A 50 0.60 -4.99 -0.40
C HIS A 50 0.74 -6.36 0.28
N PHE A 51 -0.33 -6.86 0.92
CA PHE A 51 -0.39 -8.17 1.54
C PHE A 51 -1.60 -8.94 1.01
N SER A 52 -1.36 -10.19 0.62
CA SER A 52 -2.41 -11.12 0.18
C SER A 52 -3.27 -11.59 1.37
N GLU A 53 -4.42 -12.22 1.06
CA GLU A 53 -5.29 -12.81 2.08
C GLU A 53 -4.55 -13.82 2.97
N SER A 54 -3.57 -14.53 2.42
CA SER A 54 -2.71 -15.47 3.16
C SER A 54 -1.58 -14.80 3.97
N GLY A 55 -1.51 -13.45 4.00
CA GLY A 55 -0.55 -12.67 4.79
C GLY A 55 0.83 -12.52 4.15
N HIS A 56 1.02 -12.88 2.89
CA HIS A 56 2.29 -12.70 2.19
C HIS A 56 2.39 -11.30 1.59
N ASN A 57 3.57 -10.69 1.74
CA ASN A 57 3.84 -9.42 1.06
C ASN A 57 3.86 -9.65 -0.46
N ILE A 58 2.95 -9.02 -1.18
CA ILE A 58 2.81 -9.07 -2.65
C ILE A 58 3.13 -7.72 -3.30
N ALA A 59 3.66 -6.74 -2.55
CA ALA A 59 4.13 -5.47 -3.09
C ALA A 59 5.11 -5.73 -4.25
N HIS A 60 4.88 -5.03 -5.35
CA HIS A 60 5.72 -5.17 -6.54
C HIS A 60 7.15 -4.72 -6.27
N LEU A 61 8.13 -5.56 -6.60
CA LEU A 61 9.55 -5.26 -6.46
C LEU A 61 10.00 -4.24 -7.52
N SER A 62 10.86 -3.32 -7.12
CA SER A 62 11.48 -2.41 -8.09
C SER A 62 12.41 -3.16 -9.06
N ASP A 63 12.65 -2.56 -10.24
CA ASP A 63 13.59 -3.10 -11.23
C ASP A 63 14.97 -3.37 -10.62
N GLU A 64 15.45 -2.52 -9.71
CA GLU A 64 16.73 -2.70 -9.04
C GLU A 64 16.72 -3.96 -8.14
N GLN A 65 15.65 -4.17 -7.36
CA GLN A 65 15.47 -5.35 -6.52
C GLN A 65 15.39 -6.62 -7.38
N ILE A 66 14.62 -6.60 -8.47
CA ILE A 66 14.53 -7.69 -9.45
C ILE A 66 15.91 -8.03 -10.01
N GLN A 67 16.70 -7.04 -10.42
CA GLN A 67 18.04 -7.24 -10.93
C GLN A 67 19.02 -7.80 -9.89
N ILE A 68 18.87 -7.45 -8.62
CA ILE A 68 19.67 -8.02 -7.53
C ILE A 68 19.34 -9.50 -7.37
N LEU A 69 18.07 -9.87 -7.27
CA LEU A 69 17.63 -11.28 -7.13
C LEU A 69 18.00 -12.11 -8.35
N ALA A 70 17.93 -11.51 -9.53
CA ALA A 70 18.26 -12.18 -10.76
C ALA A 70 19.75 -12.57 -10.89
N LYS A 71 20.66 -12.06 -10.04
CA LYS A 71 22.09 -12.46 -10.08
C LYS A 71 22.30 -13.94 -9.83
N ASP A 72 21.40 -14.56 -9.05
CA ASP A 72 21.46 -15.98 -8.68
C ASP A 72 20.81 -16.90 -9.74
N LEU A 73 20.26 -16.34 -10.82
CA LEU A 73 19.67 -17.10 -11.92
C LEU A 73 20.75 -17.51 -12.92
N THR A 74 20.66 -18.75 -13.40
CA THR A 74 21.44 -19.21 -14.57
C THR A 74 21.01 -18.45 -15.84
N PRO A 75 21.83 -18.45 -16.91
CA PRO A 75 21.44 -17.83 -18.17
C PRO A 75 20.13 -18.38 -18.76
N GLU A 76 19.86 -19.67 -18.56
CA GLU A 76 18.63 -20.31 -19.04
C GLU A 76 17.41 -19.90 -18.22
N GLU A 77 17.53 -19.90 -16.88
CA GLU A 77 16.47 -19.37 -16.00
C GLU A 77 16.16 -17.90 -16.31
N ARG A 78 17.17 -17.06 -16.53
CA ARG A 78 16.97 -15.65 -16.93
C ARG A 78 16.17 -15.52 -18.22
N LYS A 79 16.48 -16.34 -19.23
CA LYS A 79 15.77 -16.34 -20.50
C LYS A 79 14.30 -16.70 -20.32
N ILE A 80 13.99 -17.61 -19.42
CA ILE A 80 12.61 -18.07 -19.17
C ILE A 80 11.88 -17.04 -18.28
N ILE A 81 12.49 -16.70 -17.14
CA ILE A 81 11.82 -15.92 -16.07
C ILE A 81 11.68 -14.43 -16.43
N LEU A 82 12.72 -13.83 -17.05
CA LEU A 82 12.79 -12.39 -17.33
C LEU A 82 12.50 -12.02 -18.78
N ASN A 83 12.51 -12.99 -19.70
CA ASN A 83 12.31 -12.74 -21.12
C ASN A 83 11.25 -13.65 -21.74
N GLU A 84 10.24 -14.04 -20.95
CA GLU A 84 9.05 -14.78 -21.38
C GLU A 84 9.38 -16.07 -22.19
N GLY A 85 10.50 -16.71 -21.85
CA GLY A 85 10.91 -17.93 -22.52
C GLY A 85 10.10 -19.14 -22.08
N THR A 86 10.18 -20.22 -22.84
CA THR A 86 9.59 -21.52 -22.51
C THR A 86 10.67 -22.60 -22.51
N GLU A 87 10.74 -23.40 -21.45
CA GLU A 87 11.62 -24.58 -21.40
C GLU A 87 11.13 -25.68 -22.36
N ALA A 88 12.03 -26.55 -22.78
CA ALA A 88 11.65 -27.69 -23.61
C ALA A 88 10.71 -28.64 -22.84
N PRO A 89 9.67 -29.20 -23.49
CA PRO A 89 8.76 -30.13 -22.85
C PRO A 89 9.51 -31.38 -22.36
N PHE A 90 9.10 -31.92 -21.21
CA PHE A 90 9.68 -33.09 -20.55
C PHE A 90 11.14 -32.95 -20.07
N CYS A 91 11.69 -31.73 -20.06
CA CYS A 91 13.06 -31.45 -19.59
C CYS A 91 13.13 -30.84 -18.20
N GLY A 92 12.01 -30.34 -17.67
CA GLY A 92 11.95 -29.69 -16.36
C GLY A 92 12.11 -30.69 -15.19
N ASN A 93 12.96 -30.34 -14.22
CA ASN A 93 13.27 -31.18 -13.04
C ASN A 93 12.10 -31.32 -12.06
N LEU A 94 11.09 -30.46 -12.12
CA LEU A 94 9.91 -30.48 -11.24
C LEU A 94 8.69 -31.18 -11.87
N LEU A 95 8.80 -31.61 -13.14
CA LEU A 95 7.69 -32.29 -13.83
C LEU A 95 7.20 -33.52 -13.05
N ASP A 96 8.11 -34.41 -12.71
CA ASP A 96 7.82 -35.71 -12.04
C ASP A 96 7.90 -35.63 -10.51
N ASN A 97 8.10 -34.44 -9.91
CA ASN A 97 8.12 -34.27 -8.47
C ASN A 97 6.75 -34.63 -7.87
N LYS A 98 6.72 -35.55 -6.88
CA LYS A 98 5.53 -36.06 -6.19
C LYS A 98 5.59 -35.90 -4.67
N LYS A 99 6.58 -35.16 -4.19
CA LYS A 99 6.73 -34.89 -2.77
C LYS A 99 5.68 -33.86 -2.34
N ASP A 100 5.26 -33.93 -1.09
CA ASP A 100 4.37 -32.95 -0.48
C ASP A 100 5.16 -31.68 -0.16
N GLY A 101 4.57 -30.52 -0.44
CA GLY A 101 5.20 -29.23 -0.24
C GLY A 101 4.67 -28.15 -1.18
N VAL A 102 5.38 -27.04 -1.27
CA VAL A 102 4.97 -25.84 -2.00
C VAL A 102 6.00 -25.45 -3.06
N TYR A 103 5.49 -25.06 -4.22
CA TYR A 103 6.24 -24.50 -5.34
C TYR A 103 6.23 -22.97 -5.24
N HIS A 104 7.38 -22.38 -5.03
CA HIS A 104 7.60 -20.95 -4.88
C HIS A 104 8.14 -20.32 -6.17
N CYS A 105 7.96 -19.01 -6.34
CA CYS A 105 8.62 -18.26 -7.40
C CYS A 105 10.14 -18.41 -7.27
N ARG A 106 10.80 -18.85 -8.33
CA ARG A 106 12.26 -19.03 -8.35
C ARG A 106 13.01 -17.74 -8.08
N LEU A 107 12.46 -16.61 -8.50
CA LEU A 107 13.09 -15.29 -8.35
C LEU A 107 12.86 -14.73 -6.94
N CYS A 108 11.62 -14.50 -6.51
CA CYS A 108 11.31 -13.75 -5.29
C CYS A 108 10.84 -14.60 -4.11
N LYS A 109 10.72 -15.93 -4.28
CA LYS A 109 10.33 -16.92 -3.26
C LYS A 109 8.87 -16.80 -2.79
N LEU A 110 8.00 -16.03 -3.45
CA LEU A 110 6.57 -16.03 -3.15
C LEU A 110 5.99 -17.43 -3.37
N PRO A 111 5.22 -18.03 -2.41
CA PRO A 111 4.57 -19.31 -2.63
C PRO A 111 3.52 -19.19 -3.74
N LEU A 112 3.51 -20.10 -4.70
CA LEU A 112 2.66 -20.03 -5.88
C LEU A 112 1.67 -21.19 -5.99
N PHE A 113 2.14 -22.43 -5.85
CA PHE A 113 1.31 -23.64 -6.04
C PHE A 113 1.61 -24.69 -5.00
N GLY A 114 0.58 -25.37 -4.48
CA GLY A 114 0.72 -26.50 -3.59
C GLY A 114 0.85 -27.83 -4.37
N SER A 115 1.53 -28.81 -3.77
CA SER A 115 1.61 -30.17 -4.31
C SER A 115 0.25 -30.84 -4.46
N ASP A 116 -0.70 -30.49 -3.61
CA ASP A 116 -2.09 -30.97 -3.60
C ASP A 116 -2.89 -30.51 -4.82
N SER A 117 -2.51 -29.38 -5.42
CA SER A 117 -3.11 -28.86 -6.66
C SER A 117 -2.43 -29.40 -7.94
N LYS A 118 -1.28 -30.10 -7.80
CA LYS A 118 -0.52 -30.61 -8.93
C LYS A 118 -1.16 -31.84 -9.55
N PHE A 119 -1.21 -31.91 -10.86
CA PHE A 119 -1.72 -33.07 -11.58
C PHE A 119 -0.92 -33.39 -12.85
N LYS A 120 -1.05 -34.62 -13.37
CA LYS A 120 -0.40 -35.06 -14.60
C LYS A 120 -1.23 -34.66 -15.82
N SER A 121 -0.83 -33.59 -16.49
CA SER A 121 -1.51 -33.11 -17.71
C SER A 121 -1.07 -33.83 -18.98
N GLY A 122 0.14 -34.39 -19.00
CA GLY A 122 0.74 -34.99 -20.20
C GLY A 122 1.34 -33.99 -21.19
N THR A 123 1.36 -32.70 -20.85
CA THR A 123 1.86 -31.62 -21.75
C THR A 123 3.38 -31.49 -21.75
N GLY A 124 4.05 -32.04 -20.74
CA GLY A 124 5.50 -31.95 -20.58
C GLY A 124 5.98 -30.86 -19.63
N TRP A 125 5.08 -30.17 -18.94
CA TRP A 125 5.34 -29.14 -17.93
C TRP A 125 4.59 -29.42 -16.63
N PRO A 126 5.10 -29.00 -15.46
CA PRO A 126 4.32 -28.99 -14.22
C PRO A 126 2.98 -28.31 -14.41
N SER A 127 1.92 -28.96 -13.95
CA SER A 127 0.55 -28.46 -14.13
C SER A 127 -0.22 -28.49 -12.83
N PHE A 128 -0.89 -27.39 -12.51
CA PHE A 128 -1.67 -27.18 -11.30
C PHE A 128 -3.08 -26.74 -11.65
N PHE A 129 -4.08 -27.06 -10.82
CA PHE A 129 -5.45 -26.60 -11.06
C PHE A 129 -5.83 -25.32 -10.30
N THR A 130 -5.02 -24.91 -9.31
CA THR A 130 -5.23 -23.66 -8.55
C THR A 130 -3.89 -23.23 -7.92
N PRO A 131 -3.62 -21.91 -7.79
CA PRO A 131 -2.55 -21.41 -6.93
C PRO A 131 -2.89 -21.60 -5.44
N VAL A 132 -1.90 -21.45 -4.54
CA VAL A 132 -2.11 -21.46 -3.07
C VAL A 132 -2.91 -20.25 -2.62
N ASP A 133 -2.74 -19.12 -3.31
CA ASP A 133 -3.49 -17.89 -3.13
C ASP A 133 -3.68 -17.26 -4.52
N PRO A 134 -4.92 -16.96 -4.94
CA PRO A 134 -5.19 -16.32 -6.23
C PRO A 134 -4.47 -14.98 -6.42
N GLU A 135 -4.20 -14.25 -5.33
CA GLU A 135 -3.51 -12.96 -5.38
C GLU A 135 -2.01 -13.07 -5.63
N HIS A 136 -1.42 -14.28 -5.61
CA HIS A 136 0.00 -14.50 -5.85
C HIS A 136 0.38 -14.58 -7.33
N VAL A 137 -0.60 -14.73 -8.21
CA VAL A 137 -0.39 -14.81 -9.67
C VAL A 137 -1.20 -13.75 -10.39
N SER A 138 -0.61 -13.14 -11.40
CA SER A 138 -1.29 -12.23 -12.32
C SER A 138 -1.51 -12.92 -13.66
N THR A 139 -2.55 -12.51 -14.39
CA THR A 139 -2.85 -13.04 -15.72
C THR A 139 -3.00 -11.94 -16.74
N GLU A 140 -2.47 -12.16 -17.96
CA GLU A 140 -2.54 -11.23 -19.07
C GLU A 140 -2.73 -11.94 -20.40
N ALA A 141 -3.44 -11.26 -21.34
CA ALA A 141 -3.63 -11.79 -22.68
C ALA A 141 -2.31 -11.79 -23.46
N ASP A 142 -1.84 -12.98 -23.86
CA ASP A 142 -0.69 -13.18 -24.74
C ASP A 142 -1.18 -13.53 -26.15
N ASN A 143 -0.98 -12.61 -27.07
CA ASN A 143 -1.30 -12.76 -28.49
C ASN A 143 -0.06 -13.01 -29.36
N SER A 144 1.06 -13.37 -28.77
CA SER A 144 2.29 -13.68 -29.48
C SER A 144 2.20 -14.95 -30.32
N LEU A 145 3.10 -15.13 -31.25
CA LEU A 145 3.22 -16.33 -32.11
C LEU A 145 1.93 -16.73 -32.86
N GLY A 146 0.98 -15.79 -33.04
CA GLY A 146 -0.30 -16.06 -33.73
C GLY A 146 -1.28 -16.90 -32.94
N MET A 147 -1.08 -17.08 -31.65
CA MET A 147 -1.97 -17.76 -30.70
C MET A 147 -2.58 -16.74 -29.74
N SER A 148 -3.79 -17.01 -29.24
CA SER A 148 -4.38 -16.26 -28.13
C SER A 148 -4.31 -17.15 -26.88
N ARG A 149 -3.50 -16.77 -25.92
CA ARG A 149 -3.28 -17.48 -24.66
C ARG A 149 -3.42 -16.49 -23.51
N GLU A 150 -3.44 -16.99 -22.30
CA GLU A 150 -3.41 -16.20 -21.08
C GLU A 150 -2.10 -16.51 -20.34
N GLU A 151 -1.17 -15.55 -20.35
CA GLU A 151 0.09 -15.64 -19.62
C GLU A 151 -0.15 -15.54 -18.12
N ILE A 152 0.64 -16.25 -17.33
CA ILE A 152 0.70 -16.12 -15.88
C ILE A 152 2.07 -15.62 -15.44
N THR A 153 2.07 -14.63 -14.55
CA THR A 153 3.26 -14.05 -13.94
C THR A 153 3.14 -14.04 -12.41
N CYS A 154 4.28 -13.92 -11.73
CA CYS A 154 4.31 -13.71 -10.29
C CYS A 154 3.94 -12.25 -9.98
N VAL A 155 2.91 -12.01 -9.16
CA VAL A 155 2.42 -10.65 -8.82
C VAL A 155 3.51 -9.77 -8.19
N ARG A 156 4.46 -10.36 -7.42
CA ARG A 156 5.50 -9.61 -6.69
C ARG A 156 6.65 -9.14 -7.58
N CYS A 157 7.01 -9.87 -8.65
CA CYS A 157 8.24 -9.61 -9.39
C CYS A 157 8.12 -9.77 -10.92
N ASP A 158 6.90 -9.89 -11.45
CA ASP A 158 6.59 -10.12 -12.87
C ASP A 158 7.34 -11.28 -13.54
N ALA A 159 7.92 -12.20 -12.73
CA ALA A 159 8.56 -13.38 -13.27
C ALA A 159 7.58 -14.17 -14.13
N HIS A 160 7.94 -14.41 -15.40
CA HIS A 160 7.15 -15.26 -16.28
C HIS A 160 7.09 -16.69 -15.72
N LEU A 161 5.87 -17.18 -15.49
CA LEU A 161 5.64 -18.53 -14.97
C LEU A 161 5.25 -19.51 -16.07
N GLY A 162 4.42 -19.09 -17.00
CA GLY A 162 3.87 -19.91 -18.06
C GLY A 162 2.51 -19.39 -18.51
N HIS A 163 1.52 -20.30 -18.72
CA HIS A 163 0.19 -19.93 -19.22
C HIS A 163 -0.91 -20.72 -18.51
N VAL A 164 -2.11 -20.15 -18.44
CA VAL A 164 -3.30 -20.82 -17.94
C VAL A 164 -4.25 -21.19 -19.10
N PHE A 165 -4.88 -22.35 -18.98
CA PHE A 165 -5.77 -22.93 -19.99
C PHE A 165 -7.08 -23.41 -19.35
N PRO A 166 -8.21 -23.38 -20.04
CA PRO A 166 -9.52 -23.81 -19.53
C PRO A 166 -9.77 -25.33 -19.74
N ASP A 167 -8.73 -26.14 -19.71
CA ASP A 167 -8.76 -27.58 -19.95
C ASP A 167 -8.27 -28.40 -18.74
N GLY A 168 -8.31 -27.79 -17.55
CA GLY A 168 -7.91 -28.41 -16.29
C GLY A 168 -9.00 -29.28 -15.64
N PRO A 169 -8.65 -30.00 -14.57
CA PRO A 169 -9.59 -30.81 -13.80
C PRO A 169 -10.50 -29.93 -12.91
N LYS A 170 -11.56 -30.57 -12.38
CA LYS A 170 -12.32 -29.98 -11.28
C LYS A 170 -11.41 -29.82 -10.03
N PRO A 171 -11.66 -28.82 -9.15
CA PRO A 171 -12.86 -27.96 -9.08
C PRO A 171 -12.84 -26.74 -10.01
N THR A 172 -11.67 -26.24 -10.44
CA THR A 172 -11.56 -24.97 -11.16
C THR A 172 -11.83 -25.09 -12.67
N GLY A 173 -11.51 -26.23 -13.27
CA GLY A 173 -11.48 -26.40 -14.73
C GLY A 173 -10.27 -25.72 -15.38
N LEU A 174 -9.36 -25.15 -14.59
CA LEU A 174 -8.17 -24.46 -15.07
C LEU A 174 -6.93 -25.37 -14.98
N ARG A 175 -6.01 -25.14 -15.92
CA ARG A 175 -4.67 -25.75 -15.92
C ARG A 175 -3.62 -24.66 -16.01
N PHE A 176 -2.96 -24.40 -14.90
CA PHE A 176 -1.78 -23.56 -14.83
C PHE A 176 -0.58 -24.41 -15.28
N CYS A 177 -0.08 -24.14 -16.49
CA CYS A 177 1.03 -24.83 -17.11
C CYS A 177 2.31 -24.02 -16.91
N VAL A 178 3.19 -24.46 -16.03
CA VAL A 178 4.28 -23.66 -15.47
C VAL A 178 5.64 -24.22 -15.85
N ASN A 179 6.59 -23.34 -16.21
CA ASN A 179 7.99 -23.75 -16.43
C ASN A 179 8.62 -24.22 -15.11
N SER A 180 9.27 -25.36 -15.09
CA SER A 180 10.03 -25.82 -13.92
C SER A 180 11.12 -24.82 -13.52
N ALA A 181 11.74 -24.17 -14.50
CA ALA A 181 12.77 -23.15 -14.29
C ALA A 181 12.25 -21.90 -13.57
N SER A 182 10.94 -21.62 -13.61
CA SER A 182 10.31 -20.50 -12.90
C SER A 182 9.92 -20.84 -11.46
N LEU A 183 10.14 -22.09 -11.03
CA LEU A 183 9.74 -22.60 -9.72
C LEU A 183 10.94 -23.07 -8.90
N GLU A 184 10.80 -22.96 -7.58
CA GLU A 184 11.64 -23.64 -6.59
C GLU A 184 10.72 -24.40 -5.64
N PHE A 185 11.03 -25.67 -5.39
CA PHE A 185 10.20 -26.54 -4.56
C PHE A 185 10.79 -26.63 -3.15
N PHE A 186 9.97 -26.40 -2.15
CA PHE A 186 10.26 -26.69 -0.75
C PHE A 186 9.36 -27.80 -0.26
N GLU A 187 9.96 -28.86 0.29
CA GLU A 187 9.26 -30.00 0.86
C GLU A 187 8.67 -29.62 2.23
N ASP A 188 7.57 -30.23 2.62
CA ASP A 188 6.96 -30.01 3.92
C ASP A 188 7.96 -30.28 5.05
N GLY A 189 8.18 -29.27 5.90
CA GLY A 189 9.17 -29.30 6.98
C GLY A 189 10.54 -28.70 6.63
N ASP A 190 10.76 -28.27 5.38
CA ASP A 190 11.95 -27.52 5.02
C ASP A 190 11.99 -26.15 5.71
N THR A 191 13.21 -25.65 5.97
CA THR A 191 13.38 -24.26 6.41
C THR A 191 13.18 -23.32 5.23
N LEU A 192 12.12 -22.53 5.29
CA LEU A 192 11.79 -21.56 4.26
C LEU A 192 12.64 -20.29 4.39
N PRO A 193 13.04 -19.66 3.27
CA PRO A 193 13.62 -18.33 3.31
C PRO A 193 12.59 -17.31 3.82
N MET A 194 13.05 -16.25 4.49
CA MET A 194 12.17 -15.22 5.07
C MET A 194 11.17 -14.62 4.03
N ALA A 195 11.60 -14.42 2.80
CA ALA A 195 10.76 -13.92 1.72
C ALA A 195 9.59 -14.86 1.32
N ALA A 196 9.63 -16.12 1.75
CA ALA A 196 8.61 -17.14 1.50
C ALA A 196 7.62 -17.28 2.67
N LEU A 197 7.87 -16.63 3.79
CA LEU A 197 7.03 -16.73 4.98
C LEU A 197 5.91 -15.65 4.94
N PRO A 198 4.71 -15.99 5.44
CA PRO A 198 3.72 -14.98 5.71
C PRO A 198 4.21 -14.07 6.84
N THR A 199 3.96 -12.79 6.72
CA THR A 199 4.22 -11.83 7.78
C THR A 199 2.97 -11.76 8.66
N LYS A 200 3.13 -11.84 9.96
CA LYS A 200 2.00 -11.54 10.85
C LYS A 200 1.63 -10.09 10.64
N THR A 201 0.39 -9.85 10.28
CA THR A 201 -0.08 -8.50 10.04
C THR A 201 -1.32 -8.21 10.87
N GLN A 202 -1.41 -6.97 11.33
CA GLN A 202 -2.65 -6.36 11.81
C GLN A 202 -2.91 -5.10 11.03
N THR A 203 -4.18 -4.71 10.97
CA THR A 203 -4.61 -3.48 10.29
C THR A 203 -5.22 -2.52 11.29
N ALA A 204 -4.89 -1.23 11.15
CA ALA A 204 -5.51 -0.12 11.87
C ALA A 204 -5.87 1.00 10.88
N TYR A 205 -6.88 1.81 11.23
CA TYR A 205 -7.31 2.92 10.38
C TYR A 205 -7.35 4.21 11.19
N PHE A 206 -6.76 5.27 10.62
CA PHE A 206 -6.63 6.58 11.27
C PHE A 206 -7.03 7.70 10.32
N ALA A 207 -7.80 8.65 10.82
CA ALA A 207 -8.13 9.90 10.14
C ALA A 207 -7.72 11.07 11.04
N GLY A 208 -6.87 11.98 10.57
CA GLY A 208 -6.31 13.06 11.41
C GLY A 208 -5.84 14.27 10.59
N GLY A 209 -6.64 14.69 9.59
CA GLY A 209 -6.30 15.76 8.66
C GLY A 209 -5.99 15.26 7.26
N CYS A 210 -5.16 15.97 6.51
CA CYS A 210 -4.76 15.55 5.17
C CYS A 210 -4.03 14.19 5.22
N PHE A 211 -4.58 13.20 4.51
CA PHE A 211 -4.08 11.83 4.50
C PHE A 211 -2.64 11.69 3.98
N TRP A 212 -2.18 12.56 3.07
CA TRP A 212 -0.78 12.53 2.61
C TRP A 212 0.24 12.65 3.76
N GLY A 213 -0.10 13.50 4.75
CA GLY A 213 0.76 13.70 5.91
C GLY A 213 0.71 12.55 6.90
N ILE A 214 -0.45 11.96 7.08
CA ILE A 214 -0.65 10.79 7.97
C ILE A 214 0.03 9.56 7.35
N GLU A 215 -0.19 9.29 6.05
CA GLU A 215 0.44 8.21 5.30
C GLU A 215 1.98 8.29 5.39
N ASP A 216 2.58 9.41 5.01
CA ASP A 216 4.04 9.62 5.01
C ASP A 216 4.67 9.36 6.39
N ARG A 217 3.96 9.69 7.47
CA ARG A 217 4.44 9.53 8.84
C ARG A 217 4.32 8.12 9.35
N TYR A 218 3.25 7.40 9.00
CA TYR A 218 3.13 5.99 9.33
C TYR A 218 4.06 5.12 8.50
N ALA A 219 4.22 5.38 7.21
CA ALA A 219 5.12 4.64 6.33
C ALA A 219 6.59 4.66 6.78
N LYS A 220 6.99 5.64 7.62
CA LYS A 220 8.35 5.78 8.17
C LYS A 220 8.53 5.16 9.55
N LEU A 221 7.48 4.61 10.15
CA LEU A 221 7.55 4.01 11.48
C LEU A 221 7.99 2.55 11.37
N ASP A 222 9.03 2.18 12.14
CA ASP A 222 9.50 0.80 12.19
C ASP A 222 8.35 -0.14 12.60
N GLY A 223 8.18 -1.24 11.89
CA GLY A 223 7.10 -2.19 12.09
C GLY A 223 5.82 -1.89 11.29
N VAL A 224 5.68 -0.70 10.70
CA VAL A 224 4.65 -0.45 9.69
C VAL A 224 5.11 -1.02 8.36
N LEU A 225 4.30 -1.92 7.81
CA LEU A 225 4.59 -2.66 6.59
C LEU A 225 3.98 -1.97 5.36
N ASP A 226 2.87 -1.28 5.57
CA ASP A 226 2.15 -0.54 4.54
C ASP A 226 1.28 0.56 5.14
N ALA A 227 1.16 1.67 4.43
CA ALA A 227 0.26 2.76 4.78
C ALA A 227 -0.33 3.34 3.50
N VAL A 228 -1.66 3.28 3.36
CA VAL A 228 -2.35 3.71 2.13
C VAL A 228 -3.44 4.73 2.42
N SER A 229 -3.48 5.77 1.61
CA SER A 229 -4.48 6.83 1.68
C SER A 229 -5.84 6.39 1.15
N GLY A 230 -6.92 6.78 1.81
CA GLY A 230 -8.28 6.44 1.42
C GLY A 230 -9.35 7.25 2.14
N PHE A 231 -10.58 6.75 2.10
CA PHE A 231 -11.77 7.41 2.64
C PHE A 231 -12.56 6.43 3.49
N GLN A 232 -13.03 6.88 4.68
CA GLN A 232 -13.81 6.03 5.58
C GLN A 232 -14.79 6.86 6.42
N GLY A 233 -15.82 6.24 6.96
CA GLY A 233 -16.72 6.85 7.94
C GLY A 233 -17.87 7.68 7.37
N GLY A 234 -18.13 7.60 6.08
CA GLY A 234 -19.20 8.29 5.38
C GLY A 234 -20.38 7.41 4.98
N ASP A 235 -21.05 7.81 3.91
CA ASP A 235 -22.18 7.09 3.30
C ASP A 235 -21.67 6.03 2.32
N ASP A 236 -21.73 4.78 2.73
CA ASP A 236 -21.27 3.62 1.95
C ASP A 236 -22.25 3.19 0.84
N SER A 237 -23.31 3.95 0.57
CA SER A 237 -24.27 3.62 -0.51
C SER A 237 -23.64 3.69 -1.92
N LYS A 238 -22.51 4.36 -2.05
CA LYS A 238 -21.72 4.46 -3.28
C LYS A 238 -20.23 4.71 -2.96
N THR A 239 -19.36 4.28 -3.87
CA THR A 239 -17.93 4.55 -3.78
C THR A 239 -17.66 6.05 -3.90
N PRO A 240 -17.03 6.69 -2.90
CA PRO A 240 -16.69 8.10 -2.96
C PRO A 240 -15.52 8.34 -3.94
N SER A 241 -15.53 9.49 -4.59
CA SER A 241 -14.36 10.06 -5.26
C SER A 241 -13.74 11.19 -4.41
N TYR A 242 -12.46 11.47 -4.64
CA TYR A 242 -11.80 12.59 -3.95
C TYR A 242 -12.54 13.92 -4.07
N GLU A 243 -13.04 14.23 -5.27
CA GLU A 243 -13.79 15.47 -5.50
C GLU A 243 -15.09 15.55 -4.67
N GLU A 244 -15.79 14.43 -4.49
CA GLU A 244 -17.01 14.37 -3.69
C GLU A 244 -16.71 14.49 -2.20
N VAL A 245 -15.64 13.85 -1.72
CA VAL A 245 -15.17 13.96 -0.33
C VAL A 245 -14.76 15.39 -0.01
N CYS A 246 -14.01 16.06 -0.90
CA CYS A 246 -13.60 17.45 -0.73
C CYS A 246 -14.79 18.44 -0.65
N LYS A 247 -15.91 18.12 -1.30
CA LYS A 247 -17.16 18.91 -1.17
C LYS A 247 -17.84 18.73 0.19
N GLY A 248 -17.39 17.77 1.01
CA GLY A 248 -17.98 17.48 2.33
C GLY A 248 -19.38 16.85 2.26
N THR A 249 -19.80 16.33 1.11
CA THR A 249 -21.17 15.82 0.89
C THR A 249 -21.32 14.33 1.17
N THR A 250 -20.22 13.58 1.22
CA THR A 250 -20.23 12.15 1.41
C THR A 250 -20.13 11.71 2.87
N GLY A 251 -19.71 12.63 3.76
CA GLY A 251 -19.46 12.35 5.17
C GLY A 251 -18.19 11.54 5.45
N HIS A 252 -17.45 11.12 4.42
CA HIS A 252 -16.18 10.40 4.62
C HIS A 252 -15.09 11.32 5.17
N ALA A 253 -14.19 10.73 5.98
CA ALA A 253 -12.94 11.35 6.36
C ALA A 253 -11.81 10.86 5.44
N GLU A 254 -10.84 11.74 5.18
CA GLU A 254 -9.54 11.33 4.67
C GLU A 254 -8.88 10.44 5.73
N SER A 255 -8.60 9.20 5.36
CA SER A 255 -8.18 8.16 6.28
C SER A 255 -6.97 7.42 5.72
N VAL A 256 -6.17 6.85 6.60
CA VAL A 256 -5.04 6.00 6.23
C VAL A 256 -5.26 4.61 6.82
N LYS A 257 -5.17 3.59 5.97
CA LYS A 257 -5.06 2.19 6.36
C LYS A 257 -3.60 1.92 6.67
N VAL A 258 -3.31 1.43 7.86
CA VAL A 258 -1.97 1.06 8.32
C VAL A 258 -1.93 -0.43 8.53
N VAL A 259 -1.08 -1.14 7.78
CA VAL A 259 -0.76 -2.55 7.99
C VAL A 259 0.55 -2.64 8.73
N PHE A 260 0.60 -3.36 9.83
CA PHE A 260 1.76 -3.39 10.71
C PHE A 260 2.04 -4.80 11.24
N ASP A 261 3.31 -5.04 11.58
CA ASP A 261 3.77 -6.25 12.27
C ASP A 261 3.64 -6.03 13.80
N PRO A 262 2.70 -6.71 14.47
CA PRO A 262 2.47 -6.52 15.90
C PRO A 262 3.62 -7.05 16.79
N ASP A 263 4.56 -7.83 16.23
CA ASP A 263 5.76 -8.27 16.94
C ASP A 263 6.87 -7.19 16.93
N ILE A 264 6.74 -6.14 16.09
CA ILE A 264 7.69 -5.02 15.97
C ILE A 264 7.10 -3.73 16.55
N VAL A 265 5.85 -3.38 16.21
CA VAL A 265 5.15 -2.20 16.70
C VAL A 265 3.75 -2.58 17.19
N SER A 266 3.40 -2.20 18.40
CA SER A 266 2.09 -2.46 18.98
C SER A 266 1.04 -1.47 18.49
N TYR A 267 -0.25 -1.85 18.60
CA TYR A 267 -1.36 -0.93 18.33
C TYR A 267 -1.34 0.31 19.25
N GLY A 268 -0.95 0.15 20.51
CA GLY A 268 -0.79 1.25 21.46
C GLY A 268 0.28 2.26 21.05
N GLU A 269 1.41 1.79 20.47
CA GLU A 269 2.44 2.67 19.91
C GLU A 269 1.91 3.41 18.68
N LEU A 270 1.10 2.77 17.82
CA LEU A 270 0.44 3.45 16.71
C LEU A 270 -0.55 4.52 17.18
N LEU A 271 -1.31 4.27 18.26
CA LEU A 271 -2.19 5.26 18.90
C LEU A 271 -1.39 6.45 19.46
N SER A 272 -0.30 6.17 20.19
CA SER A 272 0.61 7.20 20.70
C SER A 272 1.16 8.06 19.56
N TRP A 273 1.62 7.42 18.48
CA TRP A 273 2.09 8.12 17.29
C TRP A 273 1.00 8.97 16.66
N PHE A 274 -0.22 8.45 16.53
CA PHE A 274 -1.37 9.19 15.98
C PHE A 274 -1.62 10.51 16.71
N PHE A 275 -1.63 10.49 18.05
CA PHE A 275 -1.85 11.67 18.88
C PHE A 275 -0.66 12.66 18.89
N ARG A 276 0.48 12.24 18.37
CA ARG A 276 1.66 13.10 18.16
C ARG A 276 1.69 13.77 16.80
N ILE A 277 1.04 13.20 15.79
CA ILE A 277 1.12 13.70 14.42
C ILE A 277 -0.07 14.58 14.01
N HIS A 278 -1.08 14.76 14.87
CA HIS A 278 -2.20 15.68 14.66
C HIS A 278 -2.70 16.28 15.96
N ASP A 279 -3.59 17.28 15.91
CA ASP A 279 -4.28 17.84 17.06
C ASP A 279 -5.70 17.23 17.15
N PRO A 280 -5.96 16.31 18.11
CA PRO A 280 -7.25 15.61 18.22
C PRO A 280 -8.38 16.48 18.78
N THR A 281 -8.15 17.77 19.02
CA THR A 281 -9.12 18.68 19.67
C THR A 281 -9.82 19.64 18.71
N GLN A 282 -9.51 19.58 17.40
CA GLN A 282 -9.97 20.61 16.44
C GLN A 282 -11.33 20.30 15.79
N GLY A 283 -11.94 19.17 16.06
CA GLY A 283 -13.23 18.77 15.47
C GLY A 283 -13.10 18.55 13.94
N ASN A 284 -13.98 19.21 13.17
CA ASN A 284 -14.01 19.10 11.71
C ASN A 284 -12.92 19.97 11.04
N ARG A 285 -11.68 19.81 11.47
CA ARG A 285 -10.56 20.61 11.01
C ARG A 285 -9.24 19.99 11.44
N GLN A 286 -8.17 20.25 10.70
CA GLN A 286 -6.80 20.00 11.14
C GLN A 286 -5.88 21.11 10.61
N GLY A 287 -5.36 21.96 11.53
CA GLY A 287 -4.54 23.10 11.14
C GLY A 287 -5.24 24.04 10.13
N PRO A 288 -4.67 24.27 8.93
CA PRO A 288 -5.29 25.10 7.90
C PRO A 288 -6.47 24.41 7.21
N ASP A 289 -6.54 23.09 7.21
CA ASP A 289 -7.52 22.31 6.49
C ASP A 289 -8.85 22.29 7.23
N VAL A 290 -9.91 22.81 6.61
CA VAL A 290 -11.25 22.96 7.21
C VAL A 290 -12.26 22.12 6.46
N GLY A 291 -12.96 21.24 7.18
CA GLY A 291 -14.00 20.38 6.63
C GLY A 291 -14.13 19.07 7.42
N THR A 292 -15.29 18.42 7.29
CA THR A 292 -15.57 17.12 7.95
C THR A 292 -14.62 16.02 7.51
N GLN A 293 -14.05 16.11 6.30
CA GLN A 293 -13.08 15.18 5.77
C GLN A 293 -11.74 15.20 6.53
N TYR A 294 -11.43 16.27 7.25
CA TYR A 294 -10.20 16.42 8.02
C TYR A 294 -10.38 16.19 9.53
N ARG A 295 -11.51 15.57 9.92
CA ARG A 295 -11.77 15.26 11.33
C ARG A 295 -10.85 14.18 11.88
N SER A 296 -10.68 14.18 13.19
CA SER A 296 -9.99 13.10 13.89
C SER A 296 -10.92 11.90 14.09
N ALA A 297 -10.50 10.72 13.65
CA ALA A 297 -11.23 9.47 13.87
C ALA A 297 -10.29 8.26 13.89
N ILE A 298 -10.69 7.22 14.61
CA ILE A 298 -10.08 5.90 14.66
C ILE A 298 -11.13 4.86 14.30
N TYR A 299 -10.81 3.94 13.39
CA TYR A 299 -11.70 2.84 13.01
C TYR A 299 -11.03 1.52 13.36
N THR A 300 -11.58 0.82 14.36
CA THR A 300 -10.99 -0.37 14.96
C THR A 300 -11.40 -1.65 14.25
N THR A 301 -10.48 -2.58 14.06
CA THR A 301 -10.72 -3.85 13.36
C THR A 301 -11.10 -5.00 14.30
N SER A 302 -10.95 -4.80 15.60
CA SER A 302 -11.31 -5.79 16.63
C SER A 302 -11.80 -5.12 17.92
N ASP A 303 -12.47 -5.91 18.77
CA ASP A 303 -12.90 -5.47 20.10
C ASP A 303 -11.71 -5.11 21.00
N ASP A 304 -10.56 -5.74 20.82
CA ASP A 304 -9.36 -5.45 21.62
C ASP A 304 -8.77 -4.11 21.22
N GLN A 305 -8.64 -3.83 19.92
CA GLN A 305 -8.27 -2.50 19.43
C GLN A 305 -9.25 -1.43 19.91
N HIS A 306 -10.56 -1.73 19.94
CA HIS A 306 -11.56 -0.77 20.39
C HIS A 306 -11.38 -0.40 21.87
N LYS A 307 -11.22 -1.39 22.73
CA LYS A 307 -10.98 -1.19 24.18
C LYS A 307 -9.67 -0.43 24.43
N GLU A 308 -8.60 -0.79 23.71
CA GLU A 308 -7.31 -0.13 23.84
C GLU A 308 -7.37 1.34 23.39
N ALA A 309 -8.01 1.63 22.25
CA ALA A 309 -8.20 2.98 21.78
C ALA A 309 -9.10 3.82 22.72
N GLU A 310 -10.18 3.24 23.26
CA GLU A 310 -11.05 3.90 24.24
C GLU A 310 -10.28 4.26 25.52
N ALA A 311 -9.50 3.31 26.05
CA ALA A 311 -8.68 3.53 27.24
C ALA A 311 -7.61 4.60 26.98
N PHE A 312 -6.93 4.55 25.84
CA PHE A 312 -5.92 5.53 25.45
C PHE A 312 -6.52 6.95 25.32
N ILE A 313 -7.66 7.10 24.64
CA ILE A 313 -8.34 8.40 24.52
C ILE A 313 -8.72 8.94 25.91
N ALA A 314 -9.24 8.08 26.81
CA ALA A 314 -9.61 8.47 28.14
C ALA A 314 -8.39 8.93 28.97
N GLU A 315 -7.27 8.24 28.88
CA GLU A 315 -6.00 8.61 29.51
C GLU A 315 -5.50 9.97 29.00
N GLN A 316 -5.44 10.15 27.68
CA GLN A 316 -5.04 11.42 27.04
C GLN A 316 -5.96 12.59 27.43
N GLN A 317 -7.24 12.33 27.61
CA GLN A 317 -8.20 13.33 28.08
C GLN A 317 -7.99 13.69 29.56
N ALA A 318 -7.62 12.72 30.39
CA ALA A 318 -7.47 12.92 31.83
C ALA A 318 -6.12 13.54 32.20
N GLU A 319 -5.02 13.03 31.66
CA GLU A 319 -3.67 13.29 32.14
C GLU A 319 -2.71 13.73 31.01
N GLY A 320 -3.03 13.42 29.74
CA GLY A 320 -2.18 13.70 28.61
C GLY A 320 -2.12 15.18 28.22
N ARG A 321 -1.32 15.48 27.23
CA ARG A 321 -1.11 16.82 26.65
C ARG A 321 -2.42 17.54 26.32
N TRP A 322 -3.45 16.79 25.95
CA TRP A 322 -4.72 17.31 25.49
C TRP A 322 -5.75 17.51 26.60
N SER A 323 -5.39 17.20 27.87
CA SER A 323 -6.30 17.24 29.02
C SER A 323 -6.98 18.60 29.27
N SER A 324 -6.35 19.70 28.87
CA SER A 324 -6.90 21.06 28.97
C SER A 324 -7.96 21.39 27.90
N LYS A 325 -8.16 20.53 26.91
CA LYS A 325 -9.10 20.68 25.80
C LYS A 325 -9.93 19.42 25.65
N LYS A 326 -11.07 19.52 24.97
CA LYS A 326 -11.87 18.34 24.65
C LYS A 326 -11.28 17.59 23.46
N ILE A 327 -10.90 16.34 23.63
CA ILE A 327 -10.59 15.44 22.51
C ILE A 327 -11.87 15.17 21.72
N THR A 328 -11.80 15.29 20.42
CA THR A 328 -12.94 15.14 19.49
C THR A 328 -12.79 13.95 18.55
N THR A 329 -11.77 13.11 18.78
CA THR A 329 -11.54 11.91 18.01
C THR A 329 -12.76 10.99 18.07
N GLU A 330 -13.34 10.67 16.91
CA GLU A 330 -14.40 9.67 16.80
C GLU A 330 -13.79 8.28 16.94
N LEU A 331 -14.41 7.41 17.72
CA LEU A 331 -14.03 6.00 17.82
C LEU A 331 -15.17 5.15 17.26
N ARG A 332 -14.91 4.40 16.18
CA ARG A 332 -15.89 3.59 15.47
C ARG A 332 -15.32 2.21 15.12
N SER A 333 -16.20 1.23 14.92
CA SER A 333 -15.80 -0.06 14.32
C SER A 333 -15.59 0.10 12.80
N ALA A 334 -14.53 -0.48 12.26
CA ALA A 334 -14.32 -0.58 10.83
C ALA A 334 -15.35 -1.48 10.14
N ALA A 335 -16.00 -2.39 10.88
CA ALA A 335 -17.10 -3.20 10.35
C ALA A 335 -18.34 -2.36 10.00
N ASP A 336 -18.50 -1.20 10.64
CA ASP A 336 -19.62 -0.28 10.40
C ASP A 336 -19.33 0.76 9.31
N SER A 337 -18.15 0.73 8.71
CA SER A 337 -17.71 1.73 7.75
C SER A 337 -16.61 1.20 6.85
N LYS A 338 -16.95 1.03 5.58
CA LYS A 338 -16.00 0.52 4.58
C LYS A 338 -14.88 1.53 4.33
N PHE A 339 -13.65 1.03 4.21
CA PHE A 339 -12.53 1.78 3.69
C PHE A 339 -12.55 1.75 2.15
N TYR A 340 -12.42 2.91 1.54
CA TYR A 340 -12.29 3.08 0.09
C TYR A 340 -10.92 3.64 -0.22
N LEU A 341 -10.15 2.94 -1.04
CA LEU A 341 -8.84 3.40 -1.47
C LEU A 341 -8.98 4.70 -2.25
N ALA A 342 -8.13 5.67 -1.97
CA ALA A 342 -8.03 6.87 -2.78
C ALA A 342 -7.31 6.57 -4.11
N GLU A 343 -7.52 7.44 -5.09
CA GLU A 343 -6.97 7.30 -6.42
C GLU A 343 -5.42 7.22 -6.40
N ALA A 344 -4.83 6.50 -7.33
CA ALA A 344 -3.39 6.16 -7.35
C ALA A 344 -2.44 7.37 -7.23
N TYR A 345 -2.86 8.56 -7.68
CA TYR A 345 -2.04 9.76 -7.58
C TYR A 345 -1.95 10.34 -6.16
N HIS A 346 -2.77 9.84 -5.21
CA HIS A 346 -2.70 10.20 -3.80
C HIS A 346 -1.74 9.31 -3.00
N GLN A 347 -1.50 8.09 -3.47
CA GLN A 347 -0.63 7.15 -2.77
C GLN A 347 0.84 7.60 -2.85
N ASP A 348 1.56 7.50 -1.74
CA ASP A 348 2.97 7.89 -1.63
C ASP A 348 3.25 9.33 -2.08
N TYR A 349 2.33 10.24 -1.81
CA TYR A 349 2.36 11.58 -2.40
C TYR A 349 3.69 12.31 -2.17
N TYR A 350 4.23 12.29 -0.95
CA TYR A 350 5.50 12.96 -0.66
C TYR A 350 6.73 12.22 -1.19
N ILE A 351 6.66 10.90 -1.34
CA ILE A 351 7.73 10.11 -1.96
C ILE A 351 7.80 10.46 -3.46
N ARG A 352 6.68 10.54 -4.15
CA ARG A 352 6.61 10.80 -5.59
C ARG A 352 6.87 12.26 -5.98
N ASN A 353 6.38 13.20 -5.17
CA ASN A 353 6.42 14.62 -5.50
C ASN A 353 7.49 15.40 -4.72
N GLY A 354 8.15 14.76 -3.78
CA GLY A 354 9.08 15.40 -2.85
C GLY A 354 8.34 16.24 -1.80
N GLY A 355 9.09 16.71 -0.82
CA GLY A 355 8.55 17.50 0.30
C GLY A 355 8.33 16.66 1.56
N THR A 356 7.70 17.26 2.54
CA THR A 356 7.34 16.63 3.82
C THR A 356 6.09 17.30 4.38
N CYS A 357 5.34 16.57 5.21
CA CYS A 357 4.23 17.15 5.93
C CYS A 357 4.70 18.27 6.88
N ALA A 358 4.14 19.47 6.70
CA ALA A 358 4.48 20.65 7.52
C ALA A 358 3.77 20.67 8.89
N ALA A 359 2.82 19.76 9.15
CA ALA A 359 2.16 19.69 10.45
C ALA A 359 3.17 19.31 11.55
N PRO A 360 3.05 19.87 12.77
CA PRO A 360 3.99 19.58 13.85
C PRO A 360 3.93 18.10 14.26
N ILE A 361 5.07 17.58 14.74
CA ILE A 361 5.11 16.34 15.51
C ILE A 361 5.26 16.77 16.98
N TYR A 362 4.28 16.39 17.79
CA TYR A 362 4.34 16.67 19.22
C TYR A 362 5.27 15.67 19.91
N PRO A 363 6.03 16.07 20.97
CA PRO A 363 6.84 15.14 21.74
C PRO A 363 5.98 14.07 22.42
N GLU A 364 6.60 13.02 22.93
CA GLU A 364 5.94 12.05 23.81
C GLU A 364 5.49 12.73 25.12
N ASP A 365 4.37 12.27 25.69
CA ASP A 365 3.83 12.76 26.98
C ASP A 365 4.64 12.22 28.15
#